data_b58a1613b9040a4dfdf7a9b2160bbc0a
#
_entry.id   b58a1613b9040a4dfdf7a9b2160bbc0a
#
_cell.length_a   1.000
_cell.length_b   1.000
_cell.length_c   1.000
_cell.angle_alpha   90.00
_cell.angle_beta   90.00
_cell.angle_gamma   90.00
#
_symmetry.space_group_name_H-M   'P 1'
#
loop_
_entity.id
_entity.type
_entity.pdbx_description
1 polymer ?
#
loop_
_entity_poly.entity_id
_entity_poly.type
_entity_poly.pdbx_seq_one_letter_code
_entity_poly.pdbx_strand_id
1 'polypeptide(L)'
;MPDALRRTHGEHIFPGMAQRTLQDKLAILSDAAKYDASCASSGTTRRDSRSGGIGSAGGTGICHAYTPDGRCISLLKILMTNFCIYDCAYCINRVSSNVERARFSPEEVVRLTLEFYRRNMIEGLFLSSGIIRSPDQTMGDMVRIARMLRIEHGFKGYIHLKTIPDASPDLVAQAGLVADRPSVNVELPQDASLRHLAPEKRPETIRATMADVRLGREAAKDRSHTGKRPPRFAPAGQSTQMIVGADQATDVDILNTSANLYSGYQLKRVYYSAFSPIPDASAMLPLIKPPLMREHRLYQADWLMRFYGFDATEIGSAHPSGNLDLAIDPKLAWALANRAQFPVDVARAPREMLLRVPGFGTKTVGRILTARRSGVLRYADLLRMGAIMSKAQPFVTLPDWTPGALTDSAGLRARFAPPPEQLSLFG
;
A
#
# COMPACT_ATOMS: atom_id res chain seq x y z
N MET A 1 28.66 55.46 -4.69
CA MET A 1 27.20 55.32 -4.60
C MET A 1 26.87 53.81 -4.65
N PRO A 2 26.06 53.31 -3.73
CA PRO A 2 26.18 51.97 -3.23
C PRO A 2 25.27 50.94 -3.89
N ASP A 3 25.80 49.76 -3.84
CA ASP A 3 25.16 48.45 -4.00
C ASP A 3 23.91 48.30 -3.12
N ALA A 4 22.76 48.22 -3.72
CA ALA A 4 21.52 47.79 -3.08
C ALA A 4 20.57 47.29 -4.17
N LEU A 5 20.50 45.95 -4.35
CA LEU A 5 19.34 45.23 -4.90
C LEU A 5 19.72 43.80 -5.30
N ARG A 6 19.91 42.96 -4.29
CA ARG A 6 19.68 41.50 -4.41
C ARG A 6 19.12 40.95 -3.11
N ARG A 7 17.87 41.30 -2.81
CA ARG A 7 17.06 40.57 -1.84
C ARG A 7 16.26 39.53 -2.61
N THR A 8 16.66 38.30 -2.46
CA THR A 8 15.99 37.10 -2.99
C THR A 8 14.59 37.01 -2.39
N HIS A 9 13.57 37.07 -3.23
CA HIS A 9 12.18 36.81 -2.88
C HIS A 9 12.03 35.32 -2.56
N GLY A 10 11.94 34.93 -1.29
CA GLY A 10 11.73 33.52 -0.93
C GLY A 10 11.41 33.18 0.54
N GLU A 11 11.54 34.14 1.48
CA GLU A 11 11.62 33.76 2.91
C GLU A 11 10.48 34.22 3.84
N HIS A 12 9.34 34.70 3.35
CA HIS A 12 8.34 35.35 4.21
C HIS A 12 6.94 34.73 4.22
N ILE A 13 6.83 33.39 4.40
CA ILE A 13 5.50 32.77 4.64
C ILE A 13 5.39 32.05 5.99
N PHE A 14 6.49 31.66 6.61
CA PHE A 14 6.48 31.01 7.93
C PHE A 14 7.54 31.64 8.84
N PRO A 15 7.17 32.55 9.76
CA PRO A 15 8.10 33.05 10.76
C PRO A 15 8.45 31.94 11.74
N GLY A 16 9.76 31.63 11.86
CA GLY A 16 10.28 30.62 12.80
C GLY A 16 11.13 29.50 12.23
N MET A 17 11.57 29.56 10.98
CA MET A 17 12.53 28.60 10.43
C MET A 17 13.94 28.87 11.00
N ALA A 18 14.23 28.34 12.20
CA ALA A 18 15.62 28.17 12.62
C ALA A 18 16.35 27.31 11.55
N GLN A 19 17.61 27.64 11.24
CA GLN A 19 18.43 26.84 10.32
C GLN A 19 18.62 25.43 10.90
N ARG A 20 17.75 24.49 10.49
CA ARG A 20 17.86 23.08 10.91
C ARG A 20 18.96 22.40 10.12
N THR A 21 19.74 21.57 10.78
CA THR A 21 20.73 20.73 10.09
C THR A 21 20.01 19.71 9.18
N LEU A 22 20.72 19.20 8.19
CA LEU A 22 20.20 18.16 7.31
C LEU A 22 19.74 16.90 8.09
N GLN A 23 20.44 16.60 9.19
CA GLN A 23 20.12 15.47 10.07
C GLN A 23 18.81 15.71 10.83
N ASP A 24 18.58 16.92 11.35
CA ASP A 24 17.32 17.28 12.03
C ASP A 24 16.15 17.19 11.05
N LYS A 25 16.32 17.77 9.85
CA LYS A 25 15.31 17.65 8.78
C LYS A 25 14.99 16.20 8.46
N LEU A 26 16.02 15.34 8.34
CA LEU A 26 15.82 13.93 8.04
C LEU A 26 15.06 13.23 9.17
N ALA A 27 15.36 13.50 10.43
CA ALA A 27 14.65 12.92 11.56
C ALA A 27 13.16 13.29 11.54
N ILE A 28 12.85 14.59 11.37
CA ILE A 28 11.46 15.08 11.34
C ILE A 28 10.69 14.53 10.13
N LEU A 29 11.26 14.61 8.93
CA LEU A 29 10.55 14.31 7.69
C LEU A 29 10.46 12.81 7.39
N SER A 30 11.36 12.00 7.92
CA SER A 30 11.24 10.54 7.89
C SER A 30 10.21 10.05 8.93
N ASP A 31 10.16 10.67 10.12
CA ASP A 31 9.14 10.35 11.11
C ASP A 31 7.75 10.71 10.61
N ALA A 32 7.57 11.88 10.02
CA ALA A 32 6.32 12.27 9.38
C ALA A 32 5.91 11.33 8.25
N ALA A 33 6.87 10.76 7.51
CA ALA A 33 6.61 9.83 6.41
C ALA A 33 6.08 8.46 6.85
N LYS A 34 6.20 8.07 8.11
CA LYS A 34 5.72 6.76 8.60
C LYS A 34 4.19 6.61 8.51
N TYR A 35 3.45 7.73 8.56
CA TYR A 35 2.00 7.74 8.40
C TYR A 35 1.53 7.51 6.96
N ASP A 36 2.44 7.58 6.00
CA ASP A 36 2.19 7.19 4.61
C ASP A 36 2.35 5.68 4.47
N ALA A 37 1.31 4.95 4.07
CA ALA A 37 1.44 3.52 3.85
C ALA A 37 2.20 3.25 2.55
N SER A 38 3.33 2.62 2.66
CA SER A 38 4.03 2.00 1.54
C SER A 38 4.53 0.61 1.89
N CYS A 39 4.61 0.34 3.19
CA CYS A 39 5.04 -0.95 3.73
C CYS A 39 4.10 -1.29 4.86
N ALA A 40 3.41 -2.41 4.73
CA ALA A 40 2.77 -3.02 5.87
C ALA A 40 3.80 -3.18 6.98
N SER A 41 3.54 -2.59 8.13
CA SER A 41 4.11 -2.98 9.43
C SER A 41 5.64 -3.01 9.58
N SER A 42 6.40 -2.10 9.03
CA SER A 42 7.77 -1.94 9.52
C SER A 42 7.80 -1.10 10.81
N GLY A 43 7.08 -1.53 11.81
CA GLY A 43 7.26 -1.10 13.19
C GLY A 43 8.51 -1.73 13.76
N THR A 44 9.70 -1.29 13.32
CA THR A 44 10.93 -1.59 14.06
C THR A 44 10.88 -0.81 15.36
N THR A 45 10.76 -1.50 16.48
CA THR A 45 11.00 -0.93 17.79
C THR A 45 12.37 -0.28 17.79
N ARG A 46 12.42 0.99 18.15
CA ARG A 46 13.66 1.74 18.27
C ARG A 46 14.58 1.01 19.25
N ARG A 47 15.71 0.51 18.76
CA ARG A 47 16.76 -0.09 19.58
C ARG A 47 17.95 0.85 19.60
N ASP A 48 18.43 1.18 20.79
CA ASP A 48 19.57 2.07 21.01
C ASP A 48 20.71 1.27 21.62
N SER A 49 21.91 1.38 21.05
CA SER A 49 23.11 0.73 21.56
C SER A 49 23.77 1.49 22.73
N ARG A 50 23.19 2.61 23.19
CA ARG A 50 23.71 3.37 24.34
C ARG A 50 23.72 2.58 25.64
N SER A 51 22.90 1.52 25.72
CA SER A 51 22.86 0.60 26.87
C SER A 51 23.70 -0.68 26.68
N GLY A 52 24.51 -0.76 25.61
CA GLY A 52 25.36 -1.92 25.27
C GLY A 52 24.87 -2.65 24.02
N GLY A 53 25.79 -3.32 23.32
CA GLY A 53 25.55 -4.02 22.06
C GLY A 53 26.05 -3.27 20.84
N ILE A 54 25.98 -3.90 19.66
CA ILE A 54 26.44 -3.34 18.39
C ILE A 54 25.22 -2.95 17.54
N GLY A 55 25.20 -1.70 17.04
CA GLY A 55 24.20 -1.18 16.14
C GLY A 55 23.01 -0.54 16.83
N SER A 56 22.43 0.48 16.19
CA SER A 56 21.19 1.13 16.61
C SER A 56 20.17 1.05 15.47
N ALA A 57 18.94 0.64 15.77
CA ALA A 57 17.82 0.76 14.86
C ALA A 57 17.08 2.08 15.19
N GLY A 58 17.64 3.19 14.74
CA GLY A 58 16.91 4.46 14.69
C GLY A 58 16.05 4.48 13.43
N GLY A 59 14.80 4.92 13.52
CA GLY A 59 13.90 5.06 12.38
C GLY A 59 14.47 6.01 11.32
N THR A 60 15.32 5.50 10.44
CA THR A 60 16.09 6.29 9.47
C THR A 60 15.33 6.54 8.16
N GLY A 61 14.01 6.39 8.13
CA GLY A 61 13.22 6.58 6.91
C GLY A 61 13.43 5.53 5.83
N ILE A 62 14.07 4.39 6.14
CA ILE A 62 14.21 3.29 5.19
C ILE A 62 12.99 2.39 5.31
N CYS A 63 12.28 2.21 4.20
CA CYS A 63 11.18 1.29 4.08
C CYS A 63 11.47 0.18 3.07
N HIS A 64 10.72 -0.90 3.15
CA HIS A 64 10.83 -2.02 2.23
C HIS A 64 9.58 -2.11 1.34
N ALA A 65 9.77 -2.27 0.05
CA ALA A 65 8.70 -2.49 -0.91
C ALA A 65 8.99 -3.74 -1.74
N TYR A 66 7.93 -4.40 -2.21
CA TYR A 66 8.07 -5.57 -3.08
C TYR A 66 7.89 -5.17 -4.54
N THR A 67 8.84 -5.57 -5.37
CA THR A 67 8.73 -5.47 -6.83
C THR A 67 7.76 -6.52 -7.38
N PRO A 68 7.29 -6.38 -8.63
CA PRO A 68 6.38 -7.36 -9.23
C PRO A 68 6.94 -8.79 -9.33
N ASP A 69 8.25 -8.95 -9.37
CA ASP A 69 8.98 -10.22 -9.36
C ASP A 69 9.18 -10.81 -7.95
N GLY A 70 8.66 -10.13 -6.92
CA GLY A 70 8.70 -10.61 -5.53
C GLY A 70 9.97 -10.25 -4.75
N ARG A 71 10.93 -9.51 -5.34
CA ARG A 71 12.10 -9.02 -4.60
C ARG A 71 11.69 -7.93 -3.61
N CYS A 72 12.28 -7.97 -2.43
CA CYS A 72 12.19 -6.89 -1.45
C CYS A 72 13.25 -5.83 -1.79
N ILE A 73 12.85 -4.58 -1.95
CA ILE A 73 13.73 -3.44 -2.18
C ILE A 73 13.65 -2.45 -1.02
N SER A 74 14.79 -1.89 -0.64
CA SER A 74 14.89 -0.84 0.37
C SER A 74 14.77 0.54 -0.27
N LEU A 75 13.92 1.40 0.28
CA LEU A 75 13.67 2.75 -0.22
C LEU A 75 13.92 3.78 0.87
N LEU A 76 14.57 4.89 0.51
CA LEU A 76 14.54 6.08 1.35
C LEU A 76 13.13 6.69 1.24
N LYS A 77 12.38 6.64 2.34
CA LYS A 77 11.02 7.16 2.42
C LYS A 77 11.01 8.44 3.24
N ILE A 78 10.80 9.55 2.57
CA ILE A 78 10.79 10.86 3.19
C ILE A 78 9.68 11.75 2.61
N LEU A 79 9.28 12.75 3.39
CA LEU A 79 8.57 13.89 2.86
C LEU A 79 9.60 14.95 2.40
N MET A 80 9.31 15.61 1.26
CA MET A 80 10.05 16.83 0.89
C MET A 80 9.79 17.92 1.93
N THR A 81 8.56 18.00 2.42
CA THR A 81 8.17 18.86 3.53
C THR A 81 6.94 18.33 4.24
N ASN A 82 6.81 18.64 5.53
CA ASN A 82 5.59 18.44 6.30
C ASN A 82 4.82 19.74 6.58
N PHE A 83 5.23 20.87 6.00
CA PHE A 83 4.36 22.04 5.87
C PHE A 83 3.24 21.71 4.89
N CYS A 84 2.00 22.01 5.25
CA CYS A 84 0.84 21.80 4.41
C CYS A 84 -0.16 22.93 4.59
N ILE A 85 -0.83 23.33 3.49
CA ILE A 85 -1.90 24.33 3.52
C ILE A 85 -3.29 23.67 3.70
N TYR A 86 -3.38 22.33 3.63
CA TYR A 86 -4.62 21.57 3.80
C TYR A 86 -4.81 21.18 5.26
N ASP A 87 -6.08 21.07 5.68
CA ASP A 87 -6.46 20.68 7.03
C ASP A 87 -7.17 19.31 7.09
N CYS A 88 -6.67 18.35 6.34
CA CYS A 88 -7.21 16.98 6.35
C CYS A 88 -7.24 16.42 7.77
N ALA A 89 -8.43 16.16 8.33
CA ALA A 89 -8.62 15.80 9.73
C ALA A 89 -7.77 14.59 10.19
N TYR A 90 -7.57 13.61 9.31
CA TYR A 90 -6.78 12.39 9.58
C TYR A 90 -5.26 12.57 9.45
N CYS A 91 -4.78 13.73 9.00
CA CYS A 91 -3.36 13.93 8.71
C CYS A 91 -2.63 14.59 9.87
N ILE A 92 -1.52 13.98 10.32
CA ILE A 92 -0.68 14.58 11.35
C ILE A 92 -0.03 15.89 10.88
N ASN A 93 0.15 16.06 9.57
CA ASN A 93 0.80 17.22 8.96
C ASN A 93 -0.20 18.30 8.51
N ARG A 94 -1.47 18.21 8.91
CA ARG A 94 -2.48 19.24 8.59
C ARG A 94 -2.06 20.62 9.10
N VAL A 95 -2.58 21.69 8.49
CA VAL A 95 -2.16 23.06 8.83
C VAL A 95 -2.40 23.38 10.30
N SER A 96 -3.49 22.93 10.90
CA SER A 96 -3.85 23.15 12.29
C SER A 96 -3.04 22.34 13.30
N SER A 97 -2.23 21.38 12.85
CA SER A 97 -1.45 20.52 13.74
C SER A 97 -0.19 21.23 14.27
N ASN A 98 0.05 21.10 15.57
CA ASN A 98 1.22 21.69 16.25
C ASN A 98 2.43 20.75 16.25
N VAL A 99 2.80 20.19 15.09
CA VAL A 99 3.99 19.31 14.96
C VAL A 99 5.20 20.10 14.48
N GLU A 100 6.38 19.62 14.83
CA GLU A 100 7.61 20.20 14.28
C GLU A 100 7.63 20.12 12.76
N ARG A 101 7.96 21.27 12.14
CA ARG A 101 7.96 21.42 10.69
C ARG A 101 9.37 21.51 10.14
N ALA A 102 9.58 20.87 8.98
CA ALA A 102 10.82 20.95 8.24
C ALA A 102 10.55 20.94 6.72
N ARG A 103 11.55 21.39 5.96
CA ARG A 103 11.55 21.33 4.50
C ARG A 103 12.95 21.03 4.00
N PHE A 104 13.06 20.11 3.07
CA PHE A 104 14.24 19.95 2.24
C PHE A 104 14.17 20.86 1.02
N SER A 105 15.33 21.34 0.57
CA SER A 105 15.44 21.81 -0.81
C SER A 105 15.49 20.61 -1.77
N PRO A 106 15.16 20.81 -3.06
CA PRO A 106 15.34 19.75 -4.06
C PRO A 106 16.74 19.15 -4.07
N GLU A 107 17.76 19.98 -3.94
CA GLU A 107 19.19 19.60 -3.93
C GLU A 107 19.53 18.74 -2.69
N GLU A 108 18.95 19.04 -1.53
CA GLU A 108 19.13 18.25 -0.31
C GLU A 108 18.53 16.84 -0.46
N VAL A 109 17.34 16.70 -1.07
CA VAL A 109 16.73 15.38 -1.33
C VAL A 109 17.58 14.57 -2.30
N VAL A 110 18.06 15.20 -3.38
CA VAL A 110 18.95 14.55 -4.36
C VAL A 110 20.22 14.07 -3.69
N ARG A 111 20.90 14.94 -2.92
CA ARG A 111 22.12 14.61 -2.19
C ARG A 111 21.91 13.44 -1.25
N LEU A 112 20.88 13.46 -0.39
CA LEU A 112 20.54 12.37 0.52
C LEU A 112 20.33 11.06 -0.22
N THR A 113 19.52 11.09 -1.29
CA THR A 113 19.24 9.89 -2.08
C THR A 113 20.51 9.27 -2.66
N LEU A 114 21.38 10.09 -3.24
CA LEU A 114 22.63 9.61 -3.83
C LEU A 114 23.62 9.10 -2.79
N GLU A 115 23.73 9.76 -1.64
CA GLU A 115 24.62 9.35 -0.54
C GLU A 115 24.18 7.99 0.04
N PHE A 116 22.88 7.81 0.32
CA PHE A 116 22.35 6.54 0.82
C PHE A 116 22.47 5.41 -0.21
N TYR A 117 22.25 5.72 -1.50
CA TYR A 117 22.39 4.75 -2.59
C TYR A 117 23.86 4.30 -2.77
N ARG A 118 24.82 5.25 -2.78
CA ARG A 118 26.25 4.94 -2.91
C ARG A 118 26.77 4.09 -1.76
N ARG A 119 26.18 4.21 -0.57
CA ARG A 119 26.49 3.39 0.61
C ARG A 119 25.73 2.05 0.64
N ASN A 120 25.01 1.69 -0.43
CA ASN A 120 24.19 0.48 -0.52
C ASN A 120 23.13 0.35 0.59
N MET A 121 22.66 1.46 1.16
CA MET A 121 21.62 1.46 2.19
C MET A 121 20.23 1.38 1.59
N ILE A 122 20.06 1.85 0.34
CA ILE A 122 18.78 1.89 -0.36
C ILE A 122 18.95 1.51 -1.83
N GLU A 123 17.87 1.02 -2.43
CA GLU A 123 17.76 0.75 -3.86
C GLU A 123 16.91 1.80 -4.60
N GLY A 124 16.31 2.74 -3.86
CA GLY A 124 15.48 3.79 -4.45
C GLY A 124 14.97 4.83 -3.47
N LEU A 125 14.17 5.73 -4.02
CA LEU A 125 13.52 6.84 -3.31
C LEU A 125 12.00 6.65 -3.32
N PHE A 126 11.35 6.83 -2.16
CA PHE A 126 9.92 7.07 -2.03
C PHE A 126 9.73 8.52 -1.53
N LEU A 127 9.25 9.38 -2.42
CA LEU A 127 9.08 10.79 -2.13
C LEU A 127 7.59 11.17 -2.06
N SER A 128 7.21 11.77 -0.95
CA SER A 128 5.92 12.43 -0.74
C SER A 128 6.13 13.87 -0.26
N SER A 129 5.07 14.63 -0.09
CA SER A 129 5.14 16.00 0.41
C SER A 129 3.81 16.47 1.02
N GLY A 130 3.88 17.33 2.01
CA GLY A 130 2.80 18.29 2.28
C GLY A 130 2.72 19.30 1.13
N ILE A 131 1.61 20.00 1.01
CA ILE A 131 1.36 20.96 -0.06
C ILE A 131 1.69 22.38 0.44
N ILE A 132 2.73 22.99 -0.17
CA ILE A 132 3.13 24.35 0.14
C ILE A 132 2.57 25.29 -0.93
N ARG A 133 1.96 26.37 -0.56
CA ARG A 133 1.41 27.41 -1.44
C ARG A 133 0.41 26.91 -2.49
N SER A 134 0.79 25.97 -3.34
CA SER A 134 -0.10 25.38 -4.35
C SER A 134 0.28 23.94 -4.68
N PRO A 135 -0.69 23.14 -5.21
CA PRO A 135 -0.43 21.80 -5.75
C PRO A 135 0.65 21.81 -6.83
N ASP A 136 0.56 22.74 -7.80
CA ASP A 136 1.48 22.82 -8.92
C ASP A 136 2.93 23.14 -8.51
N GLN A 137 3.11 24.06 -7.58
CA GLN A 137 4.45 24.38 -7.09
C GLN A 137 5.08 23.18 -6.38
N THR A 138 4.30 22.52 -5.52
CA THR A 138 4.78 21.34 -4.79
C THR A 138 5.10 20.19 -5.75
N MET A 139 4.21 19.94 -6.71
CA MET A 139 4.43 18.89 -7.71
C MET A 139 5.62 19.21 -8.62
N GLY A 140 5.79 20.47 -9.00
CA GLY A 140 6.94 20.97 -9.78
C GLY A 140 8.27 20.71 -9.07
N ASP A 141 8.38 21.01 -7.77
CA ASP A 141 9.57 20.73 -6.96
C ASP A 141 9.85 19.21 -6.90
N MET A 142 8.82 18.38 -6.73
CA MET A 142 8.97 16.91 -6.71
C MET A 142 9.40 16.35 -8.07
N VAL A 143 8.84 16.85 -9.17
CA VAL A 143 9.26 16.49 -10.53
C VAL A 143 10.70 16.92 -10.78
N ARG A 144 11.09 18.12 -10.34
CA ARG A 144 12.48 18.62 -10.44
C ARG A 144 13.44 17.67 -9.74
N ILE A 145 13.16 17.21 -8.52
CA ILE A 145 13.98 16.23 -7.80
C ILE A 145 14.16 14.95 -8.63
N ALA A 146 13.06 14.40 -9.14
CA ALA A 146 13.11 13.18 -9.92
C ALA A 146 13.88 13.36 -11.25
N ARG A 147 13.77 14.51 -11.90
CA ARG A 147 14.53 14.88 -13.10
C ARG A 147 16.02 15.02 -12.82
N MET A 148 16.40 15.73 -11.75
CA MET A 148 17.79 15.86 -11.32
C MET A 148 18.40 14.47 -11.11
N LEU A 149 17.71 13.59 -10.37
CA LEU A 149 18.17 12.22 -10.18
C LEU A 149 18.35 11.47 -11.50
N ARG A 150 17.33 11.47 -12.38
CA ARG A 150 17.32 10.68 -13.61
C ARG A 150 18.27 11.22 -14.69
N ILE A 151 18.23 12.53 -14.92
CA ILE A 151 18.88 13.16 -16.08
C ILE A 151 20.28 13.65 -15.70
N GLU A 152 20.42 14.42 -14.62
CA GLU A 152 21.71 15.04 -14.27
C GLU A 152 22.67 14.04 -13.62
N HIS A 153 22.14 13.15 -12.74
CA HIS A 153 22.94 12.18 -12.01
C HIS A 153 22.87 10.75 -12.57
N GLY A 154 22.08 10.50 -13.63
CA GLY A 154 21.96 9.18 -14.23
C GLY A 154 21.47 8.09 -13.29
N PHE A 155 20.72 8.45 -12.24
CA PHE A 155 20.25 7.54 -11.21
C PHE A 155 19.37 6.43 -11.79
N LYS A 156 19.74 5.18 -11.61
CA LYS A 156 19.04 4.00 -12.10
C LYS A 156 18.18 3.29 -11.03
N GLY A 157 18.26 3.73 -9.76
CA GLY A 157 17.46 3.19 -8.68
C GLY A 157 15.96 3.48 -8.86
N TYR A 158 15.14 2.81 -8.08
CA TYR A 158 13.69 2.94 -8.14
C TYR A 158 13.21 4.30 -7.61
N ILE A 159 12.28 4.95 -8.30
CA ILE A 159 11.63 6.19 -7.85
C ILE A 159 10.12 5.97 -7.74
N HIS A 160 9.61 6.01 -6.51
CA HIS A 160 8.18 6.11 -6.22
C HIS A 160 7.87 7.57 -5.87
N LEU A 161 7.04 8.19 -6.69
CA LEU A 161 6.66 9.59 -6.53
C LEU A 161 5.18 9.70 -6.19
N LYS A 162 4.86 10.28 -5.04
CA LYS A 162 3.48 10.53 -4.66
C LYS A 162 3.01 11.81 -5.37
N THR A 163 2.16 11.65 -6.36
CA THR A 163 1.60 12.79 -7.10
C THR A 163 0.66 13.60 -6.21
N ILE A 164 0.73 14.92 -6.35
CA ILE A 164 -0.12 15.84 -5.62
C ILE A 164 -1.48 15.90 -6.32
N PRO A 165 -2.60 15.66 -5.62
CA PRO A 165 -3.93 15.92 -6.17
C PRO A 165 -4.07 17.40 -6.56
N ASP A 166 -4.87 17.68 -7.58
CA ASP A 166 -5.07 19.03 -8.14
C ASP A 166 -3.84 19.66 -8.83
N ALA A 167 -2.72 18.94 -8.96
CA ALA A 167 -1.62 19.39 -9.81
C ALA A 167 -2.00 19.28 -11.30
N SER A 168 -1.45 20.17 -12.11
CA SER A 168 -1.74 20.23 -13.54
C SER A 168 -1.38 18.91 -14.26
N PRO A 169 -2.16 18.50 -15.29
CA PRO A 169 -1.91 17.28 -16.05
C PRO A 169 -0.49 17.22 -16.65
N ASP A 170 0.07 18.36 -17.03
CA ASP A 170 1.44 18.45 -17.56
C ASP A 170 2.48 18.02 -16.53
N LEU A 171 2.33 18.41 -15.28
CA LEU A 171 3.23 18.00 -14.21
C LEU A 171 3.06 16.51 -13.87
N VAL A 172 1.84 16.01 -13.94
CA VAL A 172 1.57 14.56 -13.78
C VAL A 172 2.22 13.77 -14.92
N ALA A 173 2.12 14.26 -16.15
CA ALA A 173 2.78 13.65 -17.30
C ALA A 173 4.31 13.65 -17.16
N GLN A 174 4.91 14.77 -16.74
CA GLN A 174 6.34 14.85 -16.47
C GLN A 174 6.77 13.87 -15.36
N ALA A 175 5.98 13.74 -14.29
CA ALA A 175 6.24 12.75 -13.26
C ALA A 175 6.24 11.32 -13.79
N GLY A 176 5.29 10.99 -14.67
CA GLY A 176 5.21 9.67 -15.30
C GLY A 176 6.43 9.30 -16.15
N LEU A 177 7.12 10.29 -16.73
CA LEU A 177 8.34 10.07 -17.52
C LEU A 177 9.58 9.79 -16.66
N VAL A 178 9.63 10.28 -15.43
CA VAL A 178 10.83 10.19 -14.57
C VAL A 178 10.68 9.26 -13.37
N ALA A 179 9.46 8.98 -12.94
CA ALA A 179 9.17 8.04 -11.85
C ALA A 179 8.88 6.63 -12.40
N ASP A 180 9.31 5.62 -11.66
CA ASP A 180 8.92 4.23 -11.96
C ASP A 180 7.45 3.98 -11.59
N ARG A 181 7.01 4.57 -10.48
CA ARG A 181 5.65 4.45 -9.98
C ARG A 181 5.14 5.77 -9.43
N PRO A 182 4.32 6.50 -10.17
CA PRO A 182 3.49 7.54 -9.58
C PRO A 182 2.37 6.92 -8.74
N SER A 183 1.95 7.60 -7.68
CA SER A 183 0.79 7.21 -6.89
C SER A 183 0.04 8.43 -6.40
N VAL A 184 -1.27 8.41 -6.51
CA VAL A 184 -2.16 9.39 -5.90
C VAL A 184 -3.03 8.68 -4.88
N ASN A 185 -3.14 9.25 -3.68
CA ASN A 185 -3.94 8.63 -2.64
C ASN A 185 -5.42 8.90 -2.87
N VAL A 186 -6.23 7.84 -2.83
CA VAL A 186 -7.69 7.97 -2.77
C VAL A 186 -8.14 8.36 -1.37
N GLU A 187 -7.32 8.14 -0.37
CA GLU A 187 -7.45 8.41 1.06
C GLU A 187 -8.54 7.61 1.74
N LEU A 188 -9.80 7.77 1.35
CA LEU A 188 -10.96 7.13 1.98
C LEU A 188 -11.76 6.34 0.95
N PRO A 189 -12.47 5.28 1.37
CA PRO A 189 -13.23 4.44 0.44
C PRO A 189 -14.47 5.13 -0.12
N GLN A 190 -15.03 6.10 0.61
CA GLN A 190 -16.25 6.81 0.25
C GLN A 190 -16.00 8.29 -0.01
N ASP A 191 -16.56 8.82 -1.10
CA ASP A 191 -16.43 10.23 -1.48
C ASP A 191 -17.01 11.18 -0.42
N ALA A 192 -18.11 10.79 0.22
CA ALA A 192 -18.72 11.57 1.28
C ALA A 192 -17.79 11.72 2.49
N SER A 193 -17.13 10.64 2.89
CA SER A 193 -16.13 10.66 3.96
C SER A 193 -14.94 11.55 3.60
N LEU A 194 -14.48 11.50 2.35
CA LEU A 194 -13.37 12.34 1.91
C LEU A 194 -13.74 13.83 1.96
N ARG A 195 -14.92 14.19 1.44
CA ARG A 195 -15.40 15.60 1.49
C ARG A 195 -15.59 16.10 2.92
N HIS A 196 -15.94 15.21 3.85
CA HIS A 196 -16.14 15.56 5.25
C HIS A 196 -14.81 15.71 6.01
N LEU A 197 -13.86 14.79 5.82
CA LEU A 197 -12.61 14.72 6.59
C LEU A 197 -11.43 15.45 5.92
N ALA A 198 -11.55 15.80 4.64
CA ALA A 198 -10.53 16.52 3.86
C ALA A 198 -11.19 17.38 2.78
N PRO A 199 -11.90 18.45 3.16
CA PRO A 199 -12.73 19.25 2.25
C PRO A 199 -11.95 19.90 1.10
N GLU A 200 -10.65 20.11 1.26
CA GLU A 200 -9.78 20.64 0.20
C GLU A 200 -9.47 19.61 -0.89
N LYS A 201 -9.68 18.30 -0.63
CA LYS A 201 -9.44 17.22 -1.59
C LYS A 201 -10.72 16.85 -2.33
N ARG A 202 -10.65 16.84 -3.64
CA ARG A 202 -11.78 16.51 -4.49
C ARG A 202 -11.64 15.10 -5.06
N PRO A 203 -12.59 14.18 -4.83
CA PRO A 203 -12.55 12.83 -5.40
C PRO A 203 -12.39 12.82 -6.91
N GLU A 204 -13.00 13.81 -7.59
CA GLU A 204 -13.00 13.93 -9.04
C GLU A 204 -11.59 14.20 -9.59
N THR A 205 -10.83 15.09 -8.96
CA THR A 205 -9.46 15.42 -9.40
C THR A 205 -8.49 14.28 -9.08
N ILE A 206 -8.67 13.59 -7.97
CA ILE A 206 -7.89 12.37 -7.65
C ILE A 206 -8.10 11.33 -8.75
N ARG A 207 -9.34 11.09 -9.17
CA ARG A 207 -9.67 10.14 -10.25
C ARG A 207 -9.15 10.61 -11.60
N ALA A 208 -9.23 11.91 -11.91
CA ALA A 208 -8.67 12.47 -13.12
C ALA A 208 -7.16 12.23 -13.19
N THR A 209 -6.42 12.50 -12.11
CA THR A 209 -4.99 12.20 -12.03
C THR A 209 -4.68 10.70 -12.26
N MET A 210 -5.50 9.80 -11.70
CA MET A 210 -5.34 8.35 -11.94
C MET A 210 -5.59 8.00 -13.43
N ALA A 211 -6.58 8.64 -14.05
CA ALA A 211 -6.91 8.45 -15.46
C ALA A 211 -5.77 8.95 -16.36
N ASP A 212 -5.20 10.13 -16.08
CA ASP A 212 -4.07 10.69 -16.83
C ASP A 212 -2.85 9.76 -16.79
N VAL A 213 -2.53 9.22 -15.60
CA VAL A 213 -1.44 8.24 -15.48
C VAL A 213 -1.75 6.96 -16.26
N ARG A 214 -3.01 6.49 -16.27
CA ARG A 214 -3.43 5.33 -17.06
C ARG A 214 -3.24 5.60 -18.55
N LEU A 215 -3.76 6.72 -19.05
CA LEU A 215 -3.67 7.09 -20.46
C LEU A 215 -2.20 7.25 -20.91
N GLY A 216 -1.37 7.92 -20.12
CA GLY A 216 0.06 8.05 -20.41
C GLY A 216 0.77 6.68 -20.50
N ARG A 217 0.38 5.71 -19.66
CA ARG A 217 0.91 4.33 -19.73
C ARG A 217 0.42 3.55 -20.93
N GLU A 218 -0.81 3.76 -21.36
CA GLU A 218 -1.38 3.16 -22.58
C GLU A 218 -0.68 3.74 -23.81
N ALA A 219 -0.55 5.05 -23.90
CA ALA A 219 0.17 5.74 -24.98
C ALA A 219 1.65 5.28 -25.08
N ALA A 220 2.33 5.07 -23.94
CA ALA A 220 3.71 4.58 -23.92
C ALA A 220 3.88 3.12 -24.42
N LYS A 221 2.80 2.37 -24.59
CA LYS A 221 2.79 1.02 -25.17
C LYS A 221 2.44 1.01 -26.65
N ASP A 222 1.77 2.05 -27.10
CA ASP A 222 1.32 2.16 -28.49
C ASP A 222 2.51 2.44 -29.42
N ARG A 223 2.74 1.54 -30.39
CA ARG A 223 3.79 1.63 -31.42
C ARG A 223 3.24 2.04 -32.79
N SER A 224 1.93 2.29 -32.88
CA SER A 224 1.23 2.38 -34.15
C SER A 224 1.59 3.62 -34.98
N HIS A 225 2.02 4.73 -34.38
CA HIS A 225 2.09 6.02 -35.06
C HIS A 225 3.48 6.44 -35.55
N THR A 226 4.58 5.90 -35.01
CA THR A 226 5.92 6.45 -35.36
C THR A 226 6.97 5.39 -35.70
N GLY A 227 6.67 4.11 -35.58
CA GLY A 227 7.67 3.03 -35.71
C GLY A 227 8.79 3.07 -34.63
N LYS A 228 8.92 4.15 -33.89
CA LYS A 228 9.88 4.31 -32.80
C LYS A 228 9.24 3.91 -31.47
N ARG A 229 10.04 3.33 -30.58
CA ARG A 229 9.58 3.00 -29.23
C ARG A 229 9.32 4.30 -28.46
N PRO A 230 8.08 4.53 -27.96
CA PRO A 230 7.80 5.71 -27.17
C PRO A 230 8.60 5.71 -25.85
N PRO A 231 8.80 6.89 -25.22
CA PRO A 231 9.43 6.97 -23.91
C PRO A 231 8.75 6.07 -22.88
N ARG A 232 9.52 5.53 -21.94
CA ARG A 232 8.94 4.80 -20.84
C ARG A 232 8.11 5.75 -19.96
N PHE A 233 6.91 5.32 -19.60
CA PHE A 233 6.03 6.08 -18.73
C PHE A 233 5.55 5.16 -17.59
N ALA A 234 5.82 5.54 -16.35
CA ALA A 234 5.43 4.82 -15.16
C ALA A 234 5.58 3.29 -15.29
N PRO A 235 6.79 2.76 -15.57
CA PRO A 235 6.98 1.35 -15.96
C PRO A 235 6.54 0.35 -14.90
N ALA A 236 6.59 0.70 -13.61
CA ALA A 236 6.09 -0.12 -12.52
C ALA A 236 4.58 0.07 -12.25
N GLY A 237 3.89 0.85 -13.09
CA GLY A 237 2.46 1.13 -12.95
C GLY A 237 2.16 2.18 -11.90
N GLN A 238 0.89 2.35 -11.60
CA GLN A 238 0.43 3.25 -10.54
C GLN A 238 -0.13 2.47 -9.34
N SER A 239 -0.19 3.14 -8.21
CA SER A 239 -0.76 2.62 -6.97
C SER A 239 -1.52 3.73 -6.23
N THR A 240 -2.27 3.34 -5.22
CA THR A 240 -2.97 4.27 -4.31
C THR A 240 -2.87 3.78 -2.87
N GLN A 241 -3.24 4.65 -1.94
CA GLN A 241 -3.39 4.32 -0.53
C GLN A 241 -4.80 4.66 -0.06
N MET A 242 -5.33 3.81 0.82
CA MET A 242 -6.62 3.96 1.47
C MET A 242 -6.46 3.81 2.97
N ILE A 243 -7.02 4.74 3.73
CA ILE A 243 -7.02 4.70 5.19
C ILE A 243 -8.19 3.83 5.64
N VAL A 244 -7.92 2.92 6.57
CA VAL A 244 -8.89 1.96 7.09
C VAL A 244 -9.31 2.36 8.50
N GLY A 245 -10.60 2.55 8.71
CA GLY A 245 -11.16 2.82 10.03
C GLY A 245 -11.00 4.27 10.51
N ALA A 246 -10.79 5.22 9.62
CA ALA A 246 -10.96 6.64 9.92
C ALA A 246 -12.42 7.10 9.77
N ASP A 247 -13.23 6.32 9.09
CA ASP A 247 -14.66 6.53 8.88
C ASP A 247 -15.47 5.25 9.18
N GLN A 248 -16.76 5.28 8.90
CA GLN A 248 -17.68 4.16 9.14
C GLN A 248 -17.73 3.14 7.97
N ALA A 249 -16.85 3.26 6.98
CA ALA A 249 -16.82 2.35 5.84
C ALA A 249 -16.50 0.92 6.29
N THR A 250 -17.27 -0.01 5.76
CA THR A 250 -17.07 -1.44 5.99
C THR A 250 -15.89 -1.97 5.15
N ASP A 251 -15.41 -3.17 5.48
CA ASP A 251 -14.37 -3.82 4.67
C ASP A 251 -14.86 -4.15 3.25
N VAL A 252 -16.15 -4.44 3.10
CA VAL A 252 -16.79 -4.67 1.79
C VAL A 252 -16.80 -3.39 0.96
N ASP A 253 -17.06 -2.22 1.56
CA ASP A 253 -16.95 -0.93 0.86
C ASP A 253 -15.52 -0.68 0.37
N ILE A 254 -14.54 -0.97 1.21
CA ILE A 254 -13.12 -0.86 0.89
C ILE A 254 -12.74 -1.78 -0.27
N LEU A 255 -13.19 -3.03 -0.26
CA LEU A 255 -12.91 -4.01 -1.32
C LEU A 255 -13.61 -3.65 -2.63
N ASN A 256 -14.85 -3.19 -2.59
CA ASN A 256 -15.59 -2.72 -3.78
C ASN A 256 -14.87 -1.51 -4.40
N THR A 257 -14.48 -0.54 -3.60
CA THR A 257 -13.71 0.61 -4.07
C THR A 257 -12.38 0.16 -4.68
N SER A 258 -11.67 -0.76 -4.04
CA SER A 258 -10.41 -1.31 -4.57
C SER A 258 -10.61 -2.03 -5.91
N ALA A 259 -11.66 -2.84 -6.05
CA ALA A 259 -12.00 -3.52 -7.31
C ALA A 259 -12.26 -2.52 -8.44
N ASN A 260 -13.02 -1.47 -8.17
CA ASN A 260 -13.28 -0.38 -9.13
C ASN A 260 -12.01 0.35 -9.54
N LEU A 261 -11.10 0.59 -8.59
CA LEU A 261 -9.81 1.23 -8.88
C LEU A 261 -8.90 0.33 -9.72
N TYR A 262 -8.86 -0.97 -9.46
CA TYR A 262 -8.11 -1.93 -10.28
C TYR A 262 -8.62 -1.99 -11.73
N SER A 263 -9.93 -2.10 -11.92
CA SER A 263 -10.54 -2.19 -13.25
C SER A 263 -10.52 -0.85 -13.98
N GLY A 264 -10.93 0.23 -13.32
CA GLY A 264 -11.08 1.55 -13.91
C GLY A 264 -9.77 2.23 -14.26
N TYR A 265 -8.76 2.11 -13.40
CA TYR A 265 -7.49 2.84 -13.57
C TYR A 265 -6.27 1.94 -13.76
N GLN A 266 -6.44 0.63 -13.88
CA GLN A 266 -5.36 -0.36 -14.03
C GLN A 266 -4.29 -0.22 -12.94
N LEU A 267 -4.70 0.02 -11.70
CA LEU A 267 -3.80 0.10 -10.57
C LEU A 267 -3.02 -1.23 -10.41
N LYS A 268 -1.78 -1.13 -9.96
CA LYS A 268 -0.99 -2.31 -9.60
C LYS A 268 -1.17 -2.71 -8.14
N ARG A 269 -1.52 -1.76 -7.29
CA ARG A 269 -1.74 -2.03 -5.86
C ARG A 269 -2.57 -0.91 -5.21
N VAL A 270 -3.46 -1.33 -4.33
CA VAL A 270 -4.05 -0.50 -3.28
C VAL A 270 -3.32 -0.82 -1.98
N TYR A 271 -2.83 0.19 -1.27
CA TYR A 271 -2.25 0.06 0.06
C TYR A 271 -3.31 0.40 1.09
N TYR A 272 -3.50 -0.50 2.05
CA TYR A 272 -4.38 -0.28 3.19
C TYR A 272 -3.54 0.17 4.37
N SER A 273 -3.96 1.24 5.03
CA SER A 273 -3.30 1.78 6.21
C SER A 273 -4.30 1.93 7.33
N ALA A 274 -4.15 1.15 8.38
CA ALA A 274 -4.97 1.32 9.56
C ALA A 274 -4.82 2.75 10.11
N PHE A 275 -5.93 3.42 10.32
CA PHE A 275 -5.95 4.75 10.95
C PHE A 275 -5.19 4.68 12.28
N SER A 276 -4.33 5.65 12.49
CA SER A 276 -3.63 5.81 13.77
C SER A 276 -4.09 7.13 14.39
N PRO A 277 -4.64 7.11 15.60
CA PRO A 277 -4.98 8.33 16.30
C PRO A 277 -3.76 9.27 16.36
N ILE A 278 -4.00 10.53 16.04
CA ILE A 278 -2.99 11.59 16.00
C ILE A 278 -3.21 12.54 17.18
N PRO A 279 -2.16 13.20 17.67
CA PRO A 279 -2.31 14.27 18.66
C PRO A 279 -3.27 15.36 18.17
N ASP A 280 -4.03 15.94 19.06
CA ASP A 280 -5.01 17.00 18.76
C ASP A 280 -5.99 16.61 17.63
N ALA A 281 -6.41 15.34 17.62
CA ALA A 281 -7.32 14.81 16.62
C ALA A 281 -8.67 15.53 16.67
N SER A 282 -9.28 15.75 15.49
CA SER A 282 -10.65 16.20 15.39
C SER A 282 -11.61 15.22 16.08
N ALA A 283 -12.66 15.75 16.74
CA ALA A 283 -13.73 14.95 17.30
C ALA A 283 -14.50 14.10 16.24
N MET A 284 -14.30 14.38 14.97
CA MET A 284 -14.86 13.61 13.84
C MET A 284 -14.16 12.24 13.64
N LEU A 285 -13.01 12.03 14.26
CA LEU A 285 -12.20 10.82 14.08
C LEU A 285 -12.39 9.85 15.24
N PRO A 286 -12.27 8.54 15.00
CA PRO A 286 -12.28 7.55 16.06
C PRO A 286 -11.12 7.76 17.04
N LEU A 287 -11.41 7.58 18.33
CA LEU A 287 -10.39 7.65 19.38
C LEU A 287 -9.51 6.40 19.45
N ILE A 288 -9.98 5.30 18.89
CA ILE A 288 -9.34 3.99 18.99
C ILE A 288 -8.85 3.56 17.61
N LYS A 289 -7.60 3.11 17.57
CA LYS A 289 -7.01 2.50 16.38
C LYS A 289 -7.74 1.21 16.01
N PRO A 290 -8.11 0.99 14.75
CA PRO A 290 -8.64 -0.30 14.33
C PRO A 290 -7.61 -1.42 14.56
N PRO A 291 -8.06 -2.65 14.85
CA PRO A 291 -7.16 -3.78 15.06
C PRO A 291 -6.25 -3.98 13.84
N LEU A 292 -4.95 -4.21 14.06
CA LEU A 292 -3.99 -4.48 12.97
C LEU A 292 -4.41 -5.68 12.12
N MET A 293 -5.11 -6.64 12.72
CA MET A 293 -5.65 -7.79 12.02
C MET A 293 -6.63 -7.40 10.91
N ARG A 294 -7.40 -6.29 11.06
CA ARG A 294 -8.28 -5.78 10.01
C ARG A 294 -7.52 -5.41 8.74
N GLU A 295 -6.38 -4.72 8.88
CA GLU A 295 -5.49 -4.40 7.77
C GLU A 295 -4.96 -5.68 7.11
N HIS A 296 -4.51 -6.65 7.90
CA HIS A 296 -4.02 -7.94 7.40
C HIS A 296 -5.12 -8.70 6.61
N ARG A 297 -6.37 -8.70 7.10
CA ARG A 297 -7.48 -9.36 6.42
C ARG A 297 -7.82 -8.67 5.09
N LEU A 298 -7.78 -7.36 5.04
CA LEU A 298 -7.95 -6.60 3.80
C LEU A 298 -6.85 -6.94 2.78
N TYR A 299 -5.59 -7.01 3.18
CA TYR A 299 -4.52 -7.46 2.28
C TYR A 299 -4.71 -8.91 1.80
N GLN A 300 -5.22 -9.81 2.65
CA GLN A 300 -5.53 -11.18 2.25
C GLN A 300 -6.69 -11.21 1.23
N ALA A 301 -7.74 -10.44 1.46
CA ALA A 301 -8.87 -10.32 0.53
C ALA A 301 -8.45 -9.67 -0.81
N ASP A 302 -7.65 -8.60 -0.78
CA ASP A 302 -7.03 -8.01 -1.97
C ASP A 302 -6.23 -9.03 -2.78
N TRP A 303 -5.47 -9.88 -2.08
CA TRP A 303 -4.71 -10.95 -2.71
C TRP A 303 -5.61 -11.97 -3.41
N LEU A 304 -6.75 -12.31 -2.79
CA LEU A 304 -7.75 -13.20 -3.40
C LEU A 304 -8.34 -12.60 -4.69
N MET A 305 -8.69 -11.32 -4.68
CA MET A 305 -9.20 -10.63 -5.87
C MET A 305 -8.16 -10.61 -6.99
N ARG A 306 -6.92 -10.28 -6.68
CA ARG A 306 -5.89 -10.06 -7.70
C ARG A 306 -5.32 -11.33 -8.31
N PHE A 307 -5.29 -12.43 -7.58
CA PHE A 307 -4.55 -13.64 -7.99
C PHE A 307 -5.36 -14.93 -7.97
N TYR A 308 -6.50 -14.97 -7.29
CA TYR A 308 -7.30 -16.18 -7.13
C TYR A 308 -8.62 -16.13 -7.89
N GLY A 309 -8.94 -15.00 -8.51
CA GLY A 309 -10.17 -14.83 -9.28
C GLY A 309 -11.42 -14.72 -8.42
N PHE A 310 -11.29 -14.26 -7.17
CA PHE A 310 -12.43 -13.82 -6.39
C PHE A 310 -12.84 -12.41 -6.81
N ASP A 311 -14.12 -12.12 -6.76
CA ASP A 311 -14.59 -10.73 -6.81
C ASP A 311 -14.93 -10.21 -5.40
N ALA A 312 -15.10 -8.89 -5.29
CA ALA A 312 -15.39 -8.25 -4.01
C ALA A 312 -16.75 -8.67 -3.45
N THR A 313 -17.74 -8.89 -4.34
CA THR A 313 -19.10 -9.32 -3.97
C THR A 313 -19.06 -10.75 -3.42
N GLU A 314 -18.28 -11.64 -4.07
CA GLU A 314 -18.09 -13.01 -3.63
C GLU A 314 -17.47 -13.06 -2.22
N ILE A 315 -16.46 -12.25 -1.96
CA ILE A 315 -15.86 -12.14 -0.62
C ILE A 315 -16.88 -11.56 0.37
N GLY A 316 -17.58 -10.50 -0.02
CA GLY A 316 -18.57 -9.80 0.81
C GLY A 316 -19.74 -10.69 1.23
N SER A 317 -20.18 -11.60 0.37
CA SER A 317 -21.28 -12.52 0.66
C SER A 317 -21.04 -13.43 1.86
N ALA A 318 -19.78 -13.70 2.20
CA ALA A 318 -19.38 -14.46 3.37
C ALA A 318 -19.38 -13.62 4.67
N HIS A 319 -19.65 -12.32 4.59
CA HIS A 319 -19.52 -11.39 5.70
C HIS A 319 -20.76 -10.48 5.81
N PRO A 320 -21.89 -10.97 6.34
CA PRO A 320 -23.15 -10.22 6.40
C PRO A 320 -23.06 -8.87 7.15
N SER A 321 -22.11 -8.74 8.10
CA SER A 321 -21.87 -7.48 8.81
C SER A 321 -21.13 -6.43 7.95
N GLY A 322 -20.68 -6.78 6.74
CA GLY A 322 -19.83 -5.96 5.90
C GLY A 322 -18.34 -5.95 6.31
N ASN A 323 -17.98 -6.54 7.45
CA ASN A 323 -16.60 -6.56 7.93
C ASN A 323 -16.01 -7.98 7.91
N LEU A 324 -14.74 -8.09 7.51
CA LEU A 324 -14.03 -9.36 7.44
C LEU A 324 -13.84 -9.98 8.83
N ASP A 325 -13.88 -11.31 8.89
CA ASP A 325 -13.65 -12.05 10.14
C ASP A 325 -12.18 -11.85 10.59
N LEU A 326 -11.99 -11.38 11.80
CA LEU A 326 -10.65 -11.15 12.34
C LEU A 326 -9.97 -12.45 12.79
N ALA A 327 -10.74 -13.47 13.16
CA ALA A 327 -10.22 -14.73 13.69
C ALA A 327 -9.71 -15.67 12.58
N ILE A 328 -10.38 -15.70 11.42
CA ILE A 328 -10.06 -16.58 10.30
C ILE A 328 -9.77 -15.78 9.02
N ASP A 329 -9.01 -16.37 8.10
CA ASP A 329 -8.69 -15.70 6.83
C ASP A 329 -9.90 -15.66 5.89
N PRO A 330 -9.99 -14.65 4.97
CA PRO A 330 -11.16 -14.45 4.11
C PRO A 330 -11.48 -15.63 3.20
N LYS A 331 -10.48 -16.39 2.76
CA LYS A 331 -10.69 -17.58 1.92
C LYS A 331 -11.36 -18.71 2.70
N LEU A 332 -10.94 -18.90 3.94
CA LEU A 332 -11.55 -19.88 4.84
C LEU A 332 -12.97 -19.45 5.22
N ALA A 333 -13.18 -18.14 5.51
CA ALA A 333 -14.51 -17.61 5.80
C ALA A 333 -15.47 -17.87 4.63
N TRP A 334 -15.01 -17.60 3.40
CA TRP A 334 -15.79 -17.90 2.19
C TRP A 334 -16.13 -19.39 2.07
N ALA A 335 -15.15 -20.29 2.26
CA ALA A 335 -15.40 -21.72 2.17
C ALA A 335 -16.38 -22.22 3.23
N LEU A 336 -16.34 -21.66 4.44
CA LEU A 336 -17.31 -21.98 5.51
C LEU A 336 -18.71 -21.48 5.21
N ALA A 337 -18.85 -20.33 4.55
CA ALA A 337 -20.15 -19.80 4.11
C ALA A 337 -20.71 -20.59 2.90
N ASN A 338 -19.84 -21.22 2.12
CA ASN A 338 -20.22 -21.94 0.89
C ASN A 338 -19.97 -23.46 1.01
N ARG A 339 -20.26 -24.05 2.17
CA ARG A 339 -19.99 -25.49 2.46
C ARG A 339 -20.62 -26.44 1.44
N ALA A 340 -21.77 -26.09 0.89
CA ALA A 340 -22.46 -26.89 -0.12
C ALA A 340 -21.63 -27.13 -1.41
N GLN A 341 -20.59 -26.31 -1.65
CA GLN A 341 -19.66 -26.50 -2.78
C GLN A 341 -18.50 -27.43 -2.46
N PHE A 342 -18.43 -27.95 -1.24
CA PHE A 342 -17.39 -28.83 -0.74
C PHE A 342 -17.94 -30.18 -0.27
N PRO A 343 -17.13 -31.25 -0.25
CA PRO A 343 -15.72 -31.30 -0.63
C PRO A 343 -15.52 -31.30 -2.15
N VAL A 344 -14.37 -30.78 -2.57
CA VAL A 344 -13.97 -30.70 -3.98
C VAL A 344 -13.14 -31.92 -4.37
N ASP A 345 -13.51 -32.63 -5.46
CA ASP A 345 -12.68 -33.66 -6.05
C ASP A 345 -11.46 -33.03 -6.75
N VAL A 346 -10.28 -33.24 -6.16
CA VAL A 346 -9.03 -32.64 -6.64
C VAL A 346 -8.66 -33.07 -8.05
N ALA A 347 -9.05 -34.30 -8.42
CA ALA A 347 -8.75 -34.87 -9.75
C ALA A 347 -9.57 -34.22 -10.87
N ARG A 348 -10.79 -33.78 -10.57
CA ARG A 348 -11.78 -33.30 -11.57
C ARG A 348 -12.08 -31.81 -11.50
N ALA A 349 -11.98 -31.19 -10.33
CA ALA A 349 -12.39 -29.82 -10.12
C ALA A 349 -11.71 -28.83 -11.07
N PRO A 350 -12.44 -27.80 -11.54
CA PRO A 350 -11.86 -26.73 -12.34
C PRO A 350 -10.90 -25.90 -11.49
N ARG A 351 -10.02 -25.15 -12.18
CA ARG A 351 -8.99 -24.31 -11.55
C ARG A 351 -9.57 -23.35 -10.53
N GLU A 352 -10.70 -22.75 -10.87
CA GLU A 352 -11.40 -21.74 -10.06
C GLU A 352 -11.81 -22.34 -8.70
N MET A 353 -12.38 -23.55 -8.70
CA MET A 353 -12.76 -24.24 -7.45
C MET A 353 -11.56 -24.68 -6.63
N LEU A 354 -10.49 -25.17 -7.28
CA LEU A 354 -9.24 -25.49 -6.56
C LEU A 354 -8.64 -24.26 -5.89
N LEU A 355 -8.72 -23.07 -6.51
CA LEU A 355 -8.28 -21.81 -5.92
C LEU A 355 -9.13 -21.38 -4.73
N ARG A 356 -10.35 -21.88 -4.60
CA ARG A 356 -11.25 -21.58 -3.45
C ARG A 356 -11.00 -22.51 -2.25
N VAL A 357 -10.33 -23.64 -2.46
CA VAL A 357 -9.98 -24.54 -1.36
C VAL A 357 -9.02 -23.85 -0.36
N PRO A 358 -9.37 -23.74 0.94
CA PRO A 358 -8.45 -23.27 1.95
C PRO A 358 -7.15 -24.06 1.97
N GLY A 359 -6.01 -23.39 2.14
CA GLY A 359 -4.71 -24.06 2.13
C GLY A 359 -4.10 -24.31 0.74
N PHE A 360 -4.85 -24.09 -0.35
CA PHE A 360 -4.29 -24.19 -1.71
C PHE A 360 -3.85 -22.81 -2.21
N GLY A 361 -2.57 -22.68 -2.56
CA GLY A 361 -2.01 -21.49 -3.19
C GLY A 361 -2.04 -21.59 -4.72
N THR A 362 -1.85 -20.48 -5.42
CA THR A 362 -1.81 -20.44 -6.90
C THR A 362 -0.75 -21.37 -7.48
N LYS A 363 0.42 -21.46 -6.84
CA LYS A 363 1.50 -22.39 -7.22
C LYS A 363 1.10 -23.85 -6.99
N THR A 364 0.46 -24.14 -5.86
CA THR A 364 -0.04 -25.49 -5.53
C THR A 364 -1.09 -25.92 -6.55
N VAL A 365 -2.07 -25.06 -6.85
CA VAL A 365 -3.09 -25.34 -7.86
C VAL A 365 -2.46 -25.59 -9.25
N GLY A 366 -1.48 -24.77 -9.65
CA GLY A 366 -0.74 -25.01 -10.89
C GLY A 366 -0.09 -26.38 -10.94
N ARG A 367 0.57 -26.82 -9.86
CA ARG A 367 1.19 -28.16 -9.74
C ARG A 367 0.15 -29.28 -9.80
N ILE A 368 -0.98 -29.13 -9.10
CA ILE A 368 -2.11 -30.08 -9.13
C ILE A 368 -2.61 -30.25 -10.56
N LEU A 369 -2.90 -29.14 -11.26
CA LEU A 369 -3.40 -29.17 -12.64
C LEU A 369 -2.43 -29.83 -13.63
N THR A 370 -1.15 -29.69 -13.41
CA THR A 370 -0.12 -30.35 -14.23
C THR A 370 -0.04 -31.85 -13.90
N ALA A 371 0.10 -32.19 -12.62
CA ALA A 371 0.38 -33.55 -12.20
C ALA A 371 -0.81 -34.50 -12.43
N ARG A 372 -2.06 -34.03 -12.28
CA ARG A 372 -3.26 -34.87 -12.51
C ARG A 372 -3.43 -35.36 -13.95
N ARG A 373 -2.69 -34.75 -14.91
CA ARG A 373 -2.66 -35.20 -16.32
C ARG A 373 -1.83 -36.48 -16.50
N SER A 374 -0.90 -36.72 -15.61
CA SER A 374 0.07 -37.80 -15.72
C SER A 374 -0.18 -38.95 -14.75
N GLY A 375 -1.12 -38.81 -13.82
CA GLY A 375 -1.40 -39.85 -12.85
C GLY A 375 -2.42 -39.48 -11.78
N VAL A 376 -2.72 -40.42 -10.94
CA VAL A 376 -3.65 -40.30 -9.82
C VAL A 376 -2.96 -39.58 -8.66
N LEU A 377 -3.55 -38.52 -8.21
CA LEU A 377 -3.04 -37.74 -7.06
C LEU A 377 -3.53 -38.35 -5.74
N ARG A 378 -2.64 -38.44 -4.78
CA ARG A 378 -2.89 -38.92 -3.42
C ARG A 378 -2.62 -37.79 -2.39
N TYR A 379 -3.05 -38.00 -1.17
CA TYR A 379 -2.87 -37.05 -0.06
C TYR A 379 -1.41 -36.60 0.12
N ALA A 380 -0.47 -37.55 0.08
CA ALA A 380 0.97 -37.29 0.19
C ALA A 380 1.51 -36.38 -0.94
N ASP A 381 0.93 -36.49 -2.14
CA ASP A 381 1.34 -35.66 -3.28
C ASP A 381 0.96 -34.20 -3.07
N LEU A 382 -0.22 -33.94 -2.51
CA LEU A 382 -0.64 -32.56 -2.19
C LEU A 382 0.30 -31.89 -1.17
N LEU A 383 0.77 -32.65 -0.16
CA LEU A 383 1.76 -32.13 0.79
C LEU A 383 3.06 -31.75 0.07
N ARG A 384 3.59 -32.63 -0.81
CA ARG A 384 4.80 -32.37 -1.61
C ARG A 384 4.62 -31.15 -2.55
N MET A 385 3.39 -30.91 -3.02
CA MET A 385 3.05 -29.76 -3.86
C MET A 385 2.92 -28.47 -3.07
N GLY A 386 3.03 -28.52 -1.74
CA GLY A 386 2.94 -27.35 -0.86
C GLY A 386 1.52 -26.95 -0.48
N ALA A 387 0.58 -27.91 -0.49
CA ALA A 387 -0.74 -27.70 0.09
C ALA A 387 -0.66 -27.67 1.62
N ILE A 388 -1.36 -26.73 2.24
CA ILE A 388 -1.53 -26.69 3.70
C ILE A 388 -2.69 -27.61 4.05
N MET A 389 -2.39 -28.90 4.17
CA MET A 389 -3.43 -29.93 4.35
C MET A 389 -4.20 -29.77 5.67
N SER A 390 -3.60 -29.22 6.73
CA SER A 390 -4.34 -28.86 7.97
C SER A 390 -5.52 -27.93 7.73
N LYS A 391 -5.47 -27.11 6.67
CA LYS A 391 -6.59 -26.25 6.24
C LYS A 391 -7.44 -26.90 5.15
N ALA A 392 -6.84 -27.68 4.24
CA ALA A 392 -7.50 -28.17 3.03
C ALA A 392 -8.32 -29.45 3.26
N GLN A 393 -7.90 -30.32 4.17
CA GLN A 393 -8.48 -31.65 4.35
C GLN A 393 -10.01 -31.70 4.56
N PRO A 394 -10.69 -30.72 5.22
CA PRO A 394 -12.16 -30.74 5.30
C PRO A 394 -12.88 -30.41 3.99
N PHE A 395 -12.16 -29.88 3.00
CA PHE A 395 -12.71 -29.30 1.80
C PHE A 395 -12.37 -30.05 0.51
N VAL A 396 -11.66 -31.19 0.59
CA VAL A 396 -11.21 -31.92 -0.59
C VAL A 396 -11.47 -33.42 -0.46
N THR A 397 -11.67 -34.08 -1.63
CA THR A 397 -11.63 -35.54 -1.76
C THR A 397 -10.49 -35.97 -2.69
N LEU A 398 -9.92 -37.11 -2.38
CA LEU A 398 -8.87 -37.83 -3.11
C LEU A 398 -9.16 -39.33 -3.08
N PRO A 399 -8.55 -40.15 -3.92
CA PRO A 399 -8.74 -41.59 -3.87
C PRO A 399 -8.41 -42.25 -2.53
N ASP A 400 -7.48 -41.67 -1.77
CA ASP A 400 -7.04 -42.10 -0.45
C ASP A 400 -7.46 -41.16 0.69
N TRP A 401 -8.34 -40.20 0.42
CA TRP A 401 -8.82 -39.24 1.43
C TRP A 401 -10.25 -38.75 1.17
N THR A 402 -11.09 -38.86 2.17
CA THR A 402 -12.42 -38.22 2.21
C THR A 402 -12.62 -37.52 3.56
N PRO A 403 -13.16 -36.30 3.60
CA PRO A 403 -13.38 -35.58 4.83
C PRO A 403 -14.52 -36.16 5.70
N GLY A 404 -15.39 -37.02 5.13
CA GLY A 404 -16.59 -37.55 5.82
C GLY A 404 -17.46 -36.38 6.33
N ALA A 405 -17.92 -36.48 7.58
CA ALA A 405 -18.75 -35.46 8.22
C ALA A 405 -17.99 -34.18 8.65
N LEU A 406 -16.68 -34.05 8.38
CA LEU A 406 -15.89 -32.89 8.80
C LEU A 406 -16.37 -31.59 8.16
N THR A 407 -16.75 -31.64 6.86
CA THR A 407 -17.23 -30.48 6.11
C THR A 407 -18.49 -29.89 6.73
N ASP A 408 -19.38 -30.74 7.24
CA ASP A 408 -20.68 -30.36 7.79
C ASP A 408 -20.62 -30.10 9.29
N SER A 409 -19.49 -30.36 9.94
CA SER A 409 -19.34 -30.20 11.38
C SER A 409 -19.66 -28.76 11.82
N ALA A 410 -20.55 -28.60 12.80
CA ALA A 410 -20.84 -27.31 13.41
C ALA A 410 -19.61 -26.67 14.03
N GLY A 411 -18.69 -27.50 14.57
CA GLY A 411 -17.43 -27.06 15.19
C GLY A 411 -16.31 -26.74 14.17
N LEU A 412 -16.54 -26.87 12.85
CA LEU A 412 -15.48 -26.71 11.86
C LEU A 412 -14.77 -25.35 11.94
N ARG A 413 -15.52 -24.25 12.15
CA ARG A 413 -14.93 -22.92 12.33
C ARG A 413 -14.01 -22.85 13.55
N ALA A 414 -14.41 -23.44 14.67
CA ALA A 414 -13.63 -23.43 15.91
C ALA A 414 -12.27 -24.12 15.80
N ARG A 415 -12.14 -25.10 14.88
CA ARG A 415 -10.84 -25.77 14.62
C ARG A 415 -9.79 -24.84 14.00
N PHE A 416 -10.21 -23.74 13.38
CA PHE A 416 -9.34 -22.80 12.69
C PHE A 416 -9.22 -21.44 13.36
N ALA A 417 -10.20 -21.09 14.20
CA ALA A 417 -10.12 -19.89 15.01
C ALA A 417 -9.04 -20.09 16.09
N PRO A 418 -8.26 -19.06 16.41
CA PRO A 418 -7.39 -19.13 17.57
C PRO A 418 -8.24 -19.39 18.83
N PRO A 419 -7.69 -20.09 19.82
CA PRO A 419 -8.39 -20.19 21.10
C PRO A 419 -8.68 -18.78 21.62
N PRO A 420 -9.82 -18.57 22.31
CA PRO A 420 -10.11 -17.28 22.92
C PRO A 420 -8.93 -16.90 23.84
N GLU A 421 -8.49 -15.64 23.74
CA GLU A 421 -7.49 -15.12 24.66
C GLU A 421 -8.02 -15.30 26.08
N GLN A 422 -7.35 -16.14 26.86
CA GLN A 422 -7.61 -16.26 28.27
C GLN A 422 -7.13 -14.96 28.91
N LEU A 423 -8.07 -14.05 29.18
CA LEU A 423 -7.75 -12.85 29.96
C LEU A 423 -7.14 -13.34 31.28
N SER A 424 -5.87 -13.01 31.50
CA SER A 424 -5.22 -13.26 32.78
C SER A 424 -6.02 -12.54 33.84
N LEU A 425 -6.58 -13.31 34.80
CA LEU A 425 -7.25 -12.75 35.95
C LEU A 425 -6.27 -12.04 36.91
N PHE A 426 -4.97 -12.13 36.63
CA PHE A 426 -3.87 -11.54 37.37
C PHE A 426 -2.94 -10.84 36.37
N GLY A 427 -3.26 -9.62 35.96
CA GLY A 427 -2.44 -8.71 35.20
C GLY A 427 -1.81 -7.68 36.11
#